data_3c205ba40fedf09a330968d3dfa1622e
#
_entry.id   3c205ba40fedf09a330968d3dfa1622e
#
_cell.length_a   1.000
_cell.length_b   1.000
_cell.length_c   1.000
_cell.angle_alpha   90.00
_cell.angle_beta   90.00
_cell.angle_gamma   90.00
#
_symmetry.space_group_name_H-M   'P 1'
#
loop_
_entity.id
_entity.type
_entity.pdbx_description
1 polymer ?
#
loop_
_entity_poly.entity_id
_entity_poly.type
_entity_poly.pdbx_seq_one_letter_code
_entity_poly.pdbx_strand_id
1 'polypeptide(L)'
;RRLAALPVDPRIGRMLLAAQDHHCLREVLIIAAALSVQDPRERPLDKQQAADEIHATFAHPESDFLAFLNLWRFLEQQRRELSRSKFQKLCQQHFLSWSRVQEWLDIHQQLALQLHEMGLKENQAEASFEEVHRALLTGLLVNIGFKDEGREYLGARGARFYIHPGSGLFNASPKWLVAAERVETTRQYGRIVAKVQPGWIEDAGRHLVVRIYSEPHWQAKSGQVAAFEKVTLFGVTLVAQRRVNYGPINPAEAREVFLRAALVGGDFETRAPFWRHNQELRAYVEHLETKSRRRDILVDEEAIYAFYAGRIPEGIYSAAAFDKWLRQATRTQPKLLHMRMTDLMRREAAEITKERFPDALQVGASALPLEYHFDPGSAADGVTLVVPLPLINQVSPERGEWLVPGLLEERVVALLRGLPKAVRKAFVPIPDT
;
A
#
# COMPACT_ATOMS: atom_id res chain seq x y z
N ARG A 1 31.45 -0.07 17.00
CA ARG A 1 32.92 -0.18 17.09
C ARG A 1 33.64 0.29 15.81
N ARG A 2 33.27 -0.17 14.60
CA ARG A 2 33.93 0.26 13.35
C ARG A 2 33.80 1.78 13.11
N LEU A 3 32.64 2.38 13.35
CA LEU A 3 32.41 3.81 13.17
C LEU A 3 33.28 4.67 14.09
N ALA A 4 33.51 4.23 15.35
CA ALA A 4 34.31 4.95 16.33
C ALA A 4 35.83 4.88 16.07
N ALA A 5 36.26 4.04 15.14
CA ALA A 5 37.68 3.92 14.75
C ALA A 5 38.07 4.94 13.66
N LEU A 6 37.09 5.58 13.01
CA LEU A 6 37.32 6.59 11.97
C LEU A 6 37.34 8.00 12.58
N PRO A 7 38.41 8.81 12.39
CA PRO A 7 38.54 10.15 12.94
C PRO A 7 37.80 11.18 12.07
N VAL A 8 36.57 10.89 11.75
CA VAL A 8 35.68 11.75 10.93
C VAL A 8 34.32 11.90 11.60
N ASP A 9 33.52 12.86 11.12
CA ASP A 9 32.13 12.97 11.52
C ASP A 9 31.42 11.60 11.35
N PRO A 10 30.65 11.14 12.34
CA PRO A 10 29.94 9.84 12.28
C PRO A 10 29.11 9.65 11.03
N ARG A 11 28.55 10.72 10.44
CA ARG A 11 27.81 10.65 9.17
C ARG A 11 28.73 10.25 8.01
N ILE A 12 29.93 10.85 7.94
CA ILE A 12 30.94 10.53 6.92
C ILE A 12 31.45 9.10 7.12
N GLY A 13 31.73 8.71 8.35
CA GLY A 13 32.13 7.33 8.67
C GLY A 13 31.05 6.31 8.25
N ARG A 14 29.78 6.64 8.38
CA ARG A 14 28.68 5.78 7.93
C ARG A 14 28.64 5.63 6.40
N MET A 15 28.86 6.71 5.65
CA MET A 15 28.97 6.68 4.19
C MET A 15 30.12 5.76 3.73
N LEU A 16 31.29 5.88 4.36
CA LEU A 16 32.47 5.07 4.04
C LEU A 16 32.21 3.57 4.30
N LEU A 17 31.58 3.23 5.42
CA LEU A 17 31.22 1.84 5.72
C LEU A 17 30.20 1.27 4.73
N ALA A 18 29.18 2.05 4.36
CA ALA A 18 28.18 1.64 3.38
C ALA A 18 28.76 1.52 1.96
N ALA A 19 29.78 2.31 1.64
CA ALA A 19 30.42 2.29 0.33
C ALA A 19 31.06 0.94 -0.02
N GLN A 20 31.49 0.16 0.98
CA GLN A 20 31.95 -1.21 0.79
C GLN A 20 30.84 -2.11 0.26
N ASP A 21 29.64 -2.02 0.84
CA ASP A 21 28.50 -2.84 0.47
C ASP A 21 27.94 -2.44 -0.91
N HIS A 22 28.14 -1.18 -1.30
CA HIS A 22 27.72 -0.63 -2.60
C HIS A 22 28.83 -0.63 -3.64
N HIS A 23 30.00 -1.25 -3.37
CA HIS A 23 31.14 -1.36 -4.30
C HIS A 23 31.64 -0.01 -4.87
N CYS A 24 31.60 1.06 -4.04
CA CYS A 24 31.97 2.43 -4.43
C CYS A 24 32.90 3.11 -3.44
N LEU A 25 33.70 2.33 -2.71
CA LEU A 25 34.54 2.86 -1.64
C LEU A 25 35.58 3.88 -2.13
N ARG A 26 36.17 3.68 -3.32
CA ARG A 26 37.09 4.62 -3.94
C ARG A 26 36.48 6.00 -4.16
N GLU A 27 35.31 6.04 -4.76
CA GLU A 27 34.61 7.28 -5.08
C GLU A 27 34.13 7.97 -3.80
N VAL A 28 33.51 7.22 -2.89
CA VAL A 28 33.00 7.77 -1.63
C VAL A 28 34.12 8.24 -0.71
N LEU A 29 35.31 7.60 -0.72
CA LEU A 29 36.47 8.05 0.02
C LEU A 29 36.95 9.43 -0.43
N ILE A 30 37.00 9.67 -1.74
CA ILE A 30 37.36 10.99 -2.31
C ILE A 30 36.35 12.04 -1.86
N ILE A 31 35.03 11.74 -1.97
CA ILE A 31 33.96 12.65 -1.56
C ILE A 31 34.02 12.90 -0.05
N ALA A 32 34.17 11.86 0.76
CA ALA A 32 34.26 11.94 2.22
C ALA A 32 35.43 12.85 2.67
N ALA A 33 36.56 12.71 2.04
CA ALA A 33 37.70 13.58 2.29
C ALA A 33 37.43 15.03 1.88
N ALA A 34 36.74 15.26 0.74
CA ALA A 34 36.35 16.60 0.30
C ALA A 34 35.34 17.26 1.26
N LEU A 35 34.40 16.48 1.82
CA LEU A 35 33.41 16.97 2.80
C LEU A 35 34.06 17.23 4.20
N SER A 36 35.24 16.75 4.44
CA SER A 36 35.96 16.93 5.72
C SER A 36 36.84 18.20 5.73
N VAL A 37 37.01 18.85 4.59
CA VAL A 37 37.77 20.09 4.41
C VAL A 37 36.88 21.21 3.89
N GLN A 38 37.40 22.43 3.95
CA GLN A 38 36.72 23.54 3.26
C GLN A 38 36.89 23.38 1.75
N ASP A 39 35.81 23.65 0.99
CA ASP A 39 35.82 23.55 -0.47
C ASP A 39 37.04 24.23 -1.07
N PRO A 40 37.86 23.53 -1.85
CA PRO A 40 39.09 24.09 -2.44
C PRO A 40 38.79 25.15 -3.52
N ARG A 41 37.61 25.21 -4.06
CA ARG A 41 37.20 26.19 -5.09
C ARG A 41 37.03 27.56 -4.48
N GLU A 42 37.78 28.54 -4.98
CA GLU A 42 37.70 29.95 -4.54
C GLU A 42 36.97 30.77 -5.57
N ARG A 43 36.25 31.76 -5.12
CA ARG A 43 35.47 32.67 -5.97
C ARG A 43 35.78 34.13 -5.61
N PRO A 44 36.94 34.65 -6.02
CA PRO A 44 37.36 36.04 -5.72
C PRO A 44 36.34 37.04 -6.26
N LEU A 45 36.04 38.09 -5.50
CA LEU A 45 35.01 39.07 -5.83
C LEU A 45 35.28 39.79 -7.19
N ASP A 46 36.55 40.00 -7.51
CA ASP A 46 36.99 40.65 -8.75
C ASP A 46 37.05 39.74 -9.98
N LYS A 47 36.90 38.41 -9.78
CA LYS A 47 37.07 37.39 -10.85
C LYS A 47 36.01 36.31 -10.80
N GLN A 48 34.82 36.65 -10.30
CA GLN A 48 33.75 35.66 -10.10
C GLN A 48 33.38 34.91 -11.37
N GLN A 49 33.19 35.64 -12.49
CA GLN A 49 32.80 35.04 -13.75
C GLN A 49 33.86 34.06 -14.27
N ALA A 50 35.12 34.45 -14.25
CA ALA A 50 36.22 33.60 -14.71
C ALA A 50 36.37 32.35 -13.83
N ALA A 51 36.18 32.46 -12.50
CA ALA A 51 36.16 31.34 -11.61
C ALA A 51 34.98 30.39 -11.88
N ASP A 52 33.79 30.94 -12.08
CA ASP A 52 32.58 30.18 -12.40
C ASP A 52 32.71 29.39 -13.72
N GLU A 53 33.27 30.02 -14.77
CA GLU A 53 33.53 29.36 -16.06
C GLU A 53 34.51 28.19 -15.93
N ILE A 54 35.58 28.34 -15.16
CA ILE A 54 36.55 27.28 -14.93
C ILE A 54 35.94 26.17 -14.06
N HIS A 55 35.25 26.51 -12.97
CA HIS A 55 34.65 25.52 -12.08
C HIS A 55 33.51 24.74 -12.75
N ALA A 56 32.82 25.35 -13.72
CA ALA A 56 31.79 24.69 -14.52
C ALA A 56 32.34 23.48 -15.30
N THR A 57 33.63 23.45 -15.63
CA THR A 57 34.26 22.31 -16.31
C THR A 57 34.27 21.04 -15.45
N PHE A 58 34.21 21.16 -14.14
CA PHE A 58 34.13 20.04 -13.19
C PHE A 58 32.71 19.70 -12.79
N ALA A 59 31.70 20.51 -13.19
CA ALA A 59 30.32 20.31 -12.79
C ALA A 59 29.76 18.97 -13.30
N HIS A 60 28.82 18.41 -12.55
CA HIS A 60 28.01 17.29 -12.98
C HIS A 60 26.53 17.70 -12.94
N PRO A 61 25.74 17.40 -13.97
CA PRO A 61 24.38 17.95 -14.11
C PRO A 61 23.38 17.50 -13.03
N GLU A 62 23.66 16.39 -12.37
CA GLU A 62 22.78 15.78 -11.39
C GLU A 62 23.40 15.65 -9.97
N SER A 63 24.68 16.06 -9.77
CA SER A 63 25.35 15.86 -8.47
C SER A 63 26.58 16.76 -8.26
N ASP A 64 26.51 17.62 -7.25
CA ASP A 64 27.69 18.36 -6.79
C ASP A 64 28.73 17.44 -6.14
N PHE A 65 28.35 16.26 -5.62
CA PHE A 65 29.30 15.28 -5.10
C PHE A 65 30.18 14.69 -6.20
N LEU A 66 29.61 14.44 -7.38
CA LEU A 66 30.39 13.94 -8.52
C LEU A 66 31.28 15.05 -9.12
N ALA A 67 30.94 16.30 -8.91
CA ALA A 67 31.83 17.41 -9.28
C ALA A 67 33.19 17.33 -8.52
N PHE A 68 33.20 16.85 -7.26
CA PHE A 68 34.43 16.57 -6.53
C PHE A 68 35.25 15.44 -7.17
N LEU A 69 34.59 14.38 -7.68
CA LEU A 69 35.27 13.32 -8.40
C LEU A 69 35.92 13.82 -9.69
N ASN A 70 35.23 14.67 -10.44
CA ASN A 70 35.74 15.28 -11.65
C ASN A 70 36.99 16.15 -11.33
N LEU A 71 36.87 17.00 -10.30
CA LEU A 71 37.97 17.82 -9.83
C LEU A 71 39.16 16.97 -9.34
N TRP A 72 38.90 15.90 -8.58
CA TRP A 72 39.93 14.98 -8.10
C TRP A 72 40.68 14.32 -9.24
N ARG A 73 40.00 13.80 -10.26
CA ARG A 73 40.60 13.19 -11.45
C ARG A 73 41.54 14.18 -12.15
N PHE A 74 41.08 15.42 -12.31
CA PHE A 74 41.93 16.47 -12.87
C PHE A 74 43.14 16.72 -12.03
N LEU A 75 43.00 16.91 -10.71
CA LEU A 75 44.11 17.18 -9.80
C LEU A 75 45.10 16.00 -9.77
N GLU A 76 44.64 14.78 -9.74
CA GLU A 76 45.48 13.58 -9.72
C GLU A 76 46.27 13.43 -11.01
N GLN A 77 45.67 13.67 -12.16
CA GLN A 77 46.37 13.68 -13.45
C GLN A 77 47.49 14.76 -13.46
N GLN A 78 47.16 15.98 -13.10
CA GLN A 78 48.10 17.09 -13.12
C GLN A 78 49.23 16.89 -12.11
N ARG A 79 48.97 16.30 -10.96
CA ARG A 79 49.97 15.99 -9.94
C ARG A 79 51.01 14.95 -10.42
N ARG A 80 50.61 14.04 -11.30
CA ARG A 80 51.52 13.04 -11.89
C ARG A 80 52.43 13.64 -12.96
N GLU A 81 51.95 14.67 -13.67
CA GLU A 81 52.63 15.27 -14.82
C GLU A 81 53.50 16.48 -14.45
N LEU A 82 53.17 17.17 -13.35
CA LEU A 82 53.80 18.46 -13.00
C LEU A 82 54.64 18.37 -11.75
N SER A 83 55.71 19.21 -11.71
CA SER A 83 56.42 19.48 -10.48
C SER A 83 55.56 20.20 -9.46
N ARG A 84 55.86 20.10 -8.16
CA ARG A 84 55.12 20.73 -7.08
C ARG A 84 54.83 22.22 -7.31
N SER A 85 55.85 22.98 -7.74
CA SER A 85 55.72 24.42 -8.00
C SER A 85 54.80 24.73 -9.20
N LYS A 86 54.88 23.93 -10.26
CA LYS A 86 53.99 24.05 -11.42
C LYS A 86 52.56 23.66 -11.06
N PHE A 87 52.39 22.62 -10.25
CA PHE A 87 51.07 22.19 -9.79
C PHE A 87 50.43 23.25 -8.88
N GLN A 88 51.20 23.88 -7.96
CA GLN A 88 50.71 25.01 -7.17
C GLN A 88 50.25 26.19 -8.05
N LYS A 89 50.99 26.54 -9.08
CA LYS A 89 50.67 27.60 -10.03
C LYS A 89 49.40 27.25 -10.83
N LEU A 90 49.25 26.00 -11.22
CA LEU A 90 48.04 25.49 -11.90
C LEU A 90 46.83 25.61 -10.99
N CYS A 91 46.90 25.25 -9.71
CA CYS A 91 45.81 25.44 -8.76
C CYS A 91 45.35 26.91 -8.70
N GLN A 92 46.29 27.85 -8.61
CA GLN A 92 45.99 29.31 -8.62
C GLN A 92 45.33 29.75 -9.90
N GLN A 93 45.77 29.24 -11.06
CA GLN A 93 45.17 29.56 -12.37
C GLN A 93 43.71 29.04 -12.49
N HIS A 94 43.39 27.95 -11.76
CA HIS A 94 42.04 27.38 -11.75
C HIS A 94 41.22 27.85 -10.56
N PHE A 95 41.62 28.89 -9.87
CA PHE A 95 40.95 29.44 -8.68
C PHE A 95 40.74 28.35 -7.60
N LEU A 96 41.78 27.52 -7.37
CA LEU A 96 41.77 26.50 -6.35
C LEU A 96 42.79 26.89 -5.24
N SER A 97 42.34 26.85 -3.98
CA SER A 97 43.18 27.06 -2.81
C SER A 97 44.19 25.94 -2.67
N TRP A 98 45.46 26.25 -2.83
CA TRP A 98 46.54 25.26 -2.70
C TRP A 98 46.53 24.57 -1.35
N SER A 99 46.35 25.30 -0.26
CA SER A 99 46.34 24.73 1.09
C SER A 99 45.20 23.73 1.27
N ARG A 100 43.99 24.05 0.81
CA ARG A 100 42.84 23.18 0.90
C ARG A 100 42.96 21.94 -0.01
N VAL A 101 43.56 22.10 -1.18
CA VAL A 101 43.87 20.94 -2.05
C VAL A 101 44.84 20.00 -1.35
N GLN A 102 45.89 20.52 -0.71
CA GLN A 102 46.82 19.68 0.03
C GLN A 102 46.14 18.98 1.22
N GLU A 103 45.35 19.71 1.99
CA GLU A 103 44.58 19.13 3.11
C GLU A 103 43.67 18.02 2.65
N TRP A 104 42.96 18.21 1.51
CA TRP A 104 42.10 17.18 0.93
C TRP A 104 42.87 15.91 0.55
N LEU A 105 44.05 16.07 -0.09
CA LEU A 105 44.91 14.95 -0.45
C LEU A 105 45.42 14.21 0.80
N ASP A 106 45.82 14.93 1.85
CA ASP A 106 46.34 14.37 3.09
C ASP A 106 45.24 13.61 3.85
N ILE A 107 44.04 14.17 3.98
CA ILE A 107 42.88 13.50 4.60
C ILE A 107 42.48 12.26 3.83
N HIS A 108 42.46 12.34 2.50
CA HIS A 108 42.16 11.16 1.67
C HIS A 108 43.18 10.03 1.97
N GLN A 109 44.49 10.34 2.01
CA GLN A 109 45.48 9.34 2.28
C GLN A 109 45.37 8.74 3.68
N GLN A 110 45.11 9.57 4.70
CA GLN A 110 44.88 9.09 6.08
C GLN A 110 43.69 8.17 6.18
N LEU A 111 42.57 8.54 5.58
CA LEU A 111 41.36 7.72 5.57
C LEU A 111 41.57 6.42 4.80
N ALA A 112 42.25 6.45 3.64
CA ALA A 112 42.57 5.27 2.86
C ALA A 112 43.36 4.25 3.68
N LEU A 113 44.41 4.71 4.40
CA LEU A 113 45.18 3.86 5.28
C LEU A 113 44.36 3.19 6.37
N GLN A 114 43.52 3.97 7.06
CA GLN A 114 42.67 3.45 8.13
C GLN A 114 41.60 2.45 7.63
N LEU A 115 41.00 2.72 6.50
CA LEU A 115 40.05 1.81 5.89
C LEU A 115 40.69 0.50 5.47
N HIS A 116 41.95 0.58 4.95
CA HIS A 116 42.74 -0.60 4.63
C HIS A 116 43.08 -1.42 5.90
N GLU A 117 43.48 -0.78 6.99
CA GLU A 117 43.72 -1.43 8.30
C GLU A 117 42.45 -2.09 8.86
N MET A 118 41.28 -1.54 8.55
CA MET A 118 40.00 -2.13 8.90
C MET A 118 39.59 -3.29 7.98
N GLY A 119 40.37 -3.63 6.96
CA GLY A 119 40.13 -4.70 5.99
C GLY A 119 39.18 -4.32 4.88
N LEU A 120 38.87 -3.03 4.71
CA LEU A 120 38.02 -2.54 3.61
C LEU A 120 38.89 -2.36 2.34
N LYS A 121 38.33 -2.68 1.18
CA LYS A 121 39.03 -2.65 -0.09
C LYS A 121 38.30 -1.74 -1.08
N GLU A 122 39.07 -0.89 -1.75
CA GLU A 122 38.57 -0.07 -2.82
C GLU A 122 38.13 -0.93 -4.02
N ASN A 123 37.04 -0.49 -4.68
CA ASN A 123 36.57 -1.07 -5.93
C ASN A 123 37.56 -0.82 -7.06
N GLN A 124 37.69 -1.78 -7.97
CA GLN A 124 38.54 -1.65 -9.16
C GLN A 124 37.77 -0.99 -10.34
N ALA A 125 36.56 -1.40 -10.53
CA ALA A 125 35.68 -0.79 -11.53
C ALA A 125 35.12 0.56 -11.04
N GLU A 126 34.86 1.48 -11.96
CA GLU A 126 34.20 2.74 -11.65
C GLU A 126 32.78 2.50 -11.17
N ALA A 127 32.42 3.10 -10.05
CA ALA A 127 31.08 2.98 -9.48
C ALA A 127 30.06 3.82 -10.25
N SER A 128 28.84 3.32 -10.34
CA SER A 128 27.72 4.02 -10.96
C SER A 128 27.22 5.20 -10.10
N PHE A 129 26.48 6.10 -10.73
CA PHE A 129 25.79 7.20 -10.05
C PHE A 129 24.96 6.69 -8.86
N GLU A 130 24.20 5.61 -9.06
CA GLU A 130 23.32 5.03 -8.06
C GLU A 130 24.10 4.48 -6.86
N GLU A 131 25.15 3.70 -7.09
CA GLU A 131 25.96 3.09 -6.03
C GLU A 131 26.57 4.16 -5.11
N VAL A 132 27.16 5.21 -5.70
CA VAL A 132 27.73 6.32 -4.94
C VAL A 132 26.66 7.02 -4.09
N HIS A 133 25.52 7.39 -4.68
CA HIS A 133 24.52 8.16 -3.95
C HIS A 133 23.74 7.33 -2.93
N ARG A 134 23.57 6.03 -3.14
CA ARG A 134 23.04 5.12 -2.11
C ARG A 134 23.94 5.06 -0.88
N ALA A 135 25.25 4.99 -1.08
CA ALA A 135 26.20 5.02 0.04
C ALA A 135 26.17 6.36 0.78
N LEU A 136 26.20 7.49 0.06
CA LEU A 136 26.13 8.84 0.64
C LEU A 136 24.86 9.06 1.45
N LEU A 137 23.69 8.59 0.96
CA LEU A 137 22.41 8.71 1.64
C LEU A 137 22.44 8.12 3.04
N THR A 138 23.19 7.07 3.31
CA THR A 138 23.25 6.43 4.65
C THR A 138 23.71 7.38 5.75
N GLY A 139 24.51 8.40 5.40
CA GLY A 139 24.98 9.44 6.33
C GLY A 139 24.16 10.74 6.24
N LEU A 140 23.31 10.91 5.23
CA LEU A 140 22.68 12.21 4.92
C LEU A 140 21.15 12.19 4.98
N LEU A 141 20.54 11.14 5.55
CA LEU A 141 19.07 10.98 5.58
C LEU A 141 18.32 12.17 6.20
N VAL A 142 18.93 12.92 7.10
CA VAL A 142 18.33 14.12 7.70
C VAL A 142 18.35 15.33 6.77
N ASN A 143 19.13 15.28 5.70
CA ASN A 143 19.32 16.36 4.73
C ASN A 143 18.64 16.09 3.38
N ILE A 144 17.69 15.17 3.34
CA ILE A 144 16.85 14.96 2.16
C ILE A 144 15.89 16.13 1.96
N GLY A 145 15.50 16.35 0.72
CA GLY A 145 14.51 17.35 0.35
C GLY A 145 13.59 16.86 -0.75
N PHE A 146 12.31 17.11 -0.56
CA PHE A 146 11.26 16.91 -1.55
C PHE A 146 10.81 18.28 -2.05
N LYS A 147 10.80 18.49 -3.36
CA LYS A 147 10.34 19.75 -3.98
C LYS A 147 8.84 19.88 -3.75
N ASP A 148 8.46 20.89 -2.97
CA ASP A 148 7.07 21.19 -2.61
C ASP A 148 6.48 22.15 -3.65
N GLU A 149 6.58 23.43 -3.41
CA GLU A 149 6.11 24.46 -4.31
C GLU A 149 7.27 25.34 -4.81
N GLY A 150 7.21 25.74 -6.08
CA GLY A 150 8.20 26.62 -6.67
C GLY A 150 9.63 26.04 -6.64
N ARG A 151 10.55 26.70 -5.91
CA ARG A 151 11.94 26.28 -5.71
C ARG A 151 12.24 25.84 -4.27
N GLU A 152 11.23 25.73 -3.42
CA GLU A 152 11.36 25.34 -2.03
C GLU A 152 11.32 23.83 -1.86
N TYR A 153 12.10 23.32 -0.95
CA TYR A 153 12.18 21.89 -0.60
C TYR A 153 11.72 21.69 0.85
N LEU A 154 10.82 20.73 1.02
CA LEU A 154 10.42 20.20 2.32
C LEU A 154 11.43 19.15 2.75
N GLY A 155 12.11 19.38 3.85
CA GLY A 155 13.08 18.47 4.45
C GLY A 155 12.58 17.81 5.72
N ALA A 156 13.49 17.07 6.37
CA ALA A 156 13.23 16.39 7.63
C ALA A 156 12.69 17.36 8.70
N ARG A 157 11.69 16.88 9.48
CA ARG A 157 11.06 17.59 10.60
C ARG A 157 10.38 18.92 10.19
N GLY A 158 9.89 18.99 8.96
CA GLY A 158 9.19 20.17 8.44
C GLY A 158 10.12 21.34 8.07
N ALA A 159 11.43 21.13 8.06
CA ALA A 159 12.38 22.17 7.65
C ALA A 159 12.18 22.49 6.16
N ARG A 160 12.25 23.77 5.83
CA ARG A 160 12.15 24.27 4.45
C ARG A 160 13.47 24.90 4.05
N PHE A 161 13.95 24.56 2.86
CA PHE A 161 15.21 25.09 2.36
C PHE A 161 15.23 25.19 0.83
N TYR A 162 16.22 25.90 0.31
CA TYR A 162 16.44 26.11 -1.11
C TYR A 162 17.77 25.50 -1.53
N ILE A 163 17.95 25.19 -2.81
CA ILE A 163 19.27 24.86 -3.34
C ILE A 163 20.13 26.13 -3.35
N HIS A 164 21.36 26.04 -2.86
CA HIS A 164 22.29 27.15 -2.86
C HIS A 164 22.59 27.61 -4.31
N PRO A 165 22.63 28.93 -4.62
CA PRO A 165 22.88 29.43 -5.97
C PRO A 165 24.17 28.95 -6.62
N GLY A 166 25.19 28.60 -5.83
CA GLY A 166 26.45 28.06 -6.32
C GLY A 166 26.45 26.57 -6.65
N SER A 167 25.32 25.88 -6.50
CA SER A 167 25.17 24.47 -6.90
C SER A 167 24.92 24.34 -8.39
N GLY A 168 25.50 23.30 -9.01
CA GLY A 168 25.20 22.94 -10.39
C GLY A 168 23.71 22.57 -10.63
N LEU A 169 22.98 22.20 -9.57
CA LEU A 169 21.58 21.81 -9.63
C LEU A 169 20.60 22.97 -9.39
N PHE A 170 21.07 24.18 -9.15
CA PHE A 170 20.22 25.34 -8.84
C PHE A 170 19.10 25.56 -9.86
N ASN A 171 19.41 25.43 -11.15
CA ASN A 171 18.44 25.59 -12.25
C ASN A 171 17.70 24.29 -12.56
N ALA A 172 18.31 23.13 -12.36
CA ALA A 172 17.70 21.82 -12.63
C ALA A 172 16.57 21.49 -11.63
N SER A 173 16.73 21.91 -10.39
CA SER A 173 15.69 21.85 -9.33
C SER A 173 14.97 20.50 -9.30
N PRO A 174 15.67 19.37 -9.03
CA PRO A 174 15.12 18.02 -9.10
C PRO A 174 14.01 17.81 -8.06
N LYS A 175 13.09 16.88 -8.30
CA LYS A 175 11.97 16.58 -7.40
C LYS A 175 12.43 16.08 -6.02
N TRP A 176 13.48 15.27 -6.00
CA TRP A 176 14.10 14.75 -4.80
C TRP A 176 15.60 15.04 -4.81
N LEU A 177 16.10 15.50 -3.70
CA LEU A 177 17.52 15.75 -3.53
C LEU A 177 18.01 15.33 -2.14
N VAL A 178 19.33 15.24 -2.02
CA VAL A 178 20.04 15.17 -0.75
C VAL A 178 21.12 16.26 -0.73
N ALA A 179 21.31 16.90 0.41
CA ALA A 179 22.36 17.90 0.62
C ALA A 179 23.42 17.37 1.60
N ALA A 180 24.70 17.73 1.39
CA ALA A 180 25.74 17.43 2.37
C ALA A 180 25.51 18.18 3.68
N GLU A 181 25.14 19.45 3.57
CA GLU A 181 24.86 20.33 4.70
C GLU A 181 23.72 21.31 4.40
N ARG A 182 23.12 21.80 5.47
CA ARG A 182 22.19 22.93 5.40
C ARG A 182 22.80 24.10 6.14
N VAL A 183 22.86 25.25 5.49
CA VAL A 183 23.41 26.50 6.02
C VAL A 183 22.31 27.55 6.08
N GLU A 184 22.29 28.32 7.14
CA GLU A 184 21.36 29.42 7.35
C GLU A 184 22.09 30.74 7.09
N THR A 185 21.53 31.54 6.19
CA THR A 185 21.96 32.91 5.93
C THR A 185 20.72 33.80 5.99
N THR A 186 20.27 34.39 4.87
CA THR A 186 18.96 35.04 4.77
C THR A 186 17.82 34.01 4.68
N ARG A 187 18.13 32.80 4.25
CA ARG A 187 17.25 31.64 4.18
C ARG A 187 18.07 30.38 4.46
N GLN A 188 17.40 29.26 4.66
CA GLN A 188 18.10 27.96 4.72
C GLN A 188 18.44 27.49 3.29
N TYR A 189 19.68 27.09 3.08
CA TYR A 189 20.16 26.56 1.81
C TYR A 189 20.83 25.20 2.00
N GLY A 190 20.50 24.27 1.09
CA GLY A 190 21.27 23.03 0.93
C GLY A 190 22.50 23.29 0.04
N ARG A 191 23.67 22.94 0.55
CA ARG A 191 24.95 23.01 -0.18
C ARG A 191 25.42 21.62 -0.54
N ILE A 192 26.08 21.52 -1.67
CA ILE A 192 26.56 20.23 -2.23
C ILE A 192 25.40 19.27 -2.33
N VAL A 193 24.60 19.44 -3.34
CA VAL A 193 23.36 18.67 -3.50
C VAL A 193 23.46 17.64 -4.63
N ALA A 194 22.71 16.59 -4.53
CA ALA A 194 22.53 15.62 -5.60
C ALA A 194 21.07 15.23 -5.75
N LYS A 195 20.66 14.92 -6.98
CA LYS A 195 19.40 14.28 -7.30
C LYS A 195 19.42 12.85 -6.74
N VAL A 196 18.32 12.46 -6.10
CA VAL A 196 18.14 11.09 -5.57
C VAL A 196 16.74 10.56 -5.91
N GLN A 197 16.53 9.27 -5.67
CA GLN A 197 15.23 8.64 -5.83
C GLN A 197 14.63 8.28 -4.47
N PRO A 198 13.29 8.38 -4.29
CA PRO A 198 12.64 8.06 -3.01
C PRO A 198 12.87 6.61 -2.58
N GLY A 199 12.98 5.66 -3.52
CA GLY A 199 13.32 4.27 -3.22
C GLY A 199 14.69 4.11 -2.57
N TRP A 200 15.70 4.86 -3.01
CA TRP A 200 17.04 4.83 -2.38
C TRP A 200 17.02 5.38 -0.96
N ILE A 201 16.21 6.43 -0.74
CA ILE A 201 16.01 7.01 0.60
C ILE A 201 15.31 5.99 1.52
N GLU A 202 14.27 5.32 1.01
CA GLU A 202 13.55 4.27 1.74
C GLU A 202 14.48 3.12 2.13
N ASP A 203 15.32 2.65 1.20
CA ASP A 203 16.26 1.56 1.43
C ASP A 203 17.34 1.94 2.47
N ALA A 204 17.98 3.10 2.31
CA ALA A 204 18.99 3.60 3.24
C ALA A 204 18.41 3.87 4.64
N GLY A 205 17.15 4.36 4.68
CA GLY A 205 16.41 4.69 5.89
C GLY A 205 15.50 3.57 6.41
N ARG A 206 15.62 2.33 5.96
CA ARG A 206 14.70 1.22 6.28
C ARG A 206 14.39 1.07 7.77
N HIS A 207 15.35 1.35 8.64
CA HIS A 207 15.23 1.28 10.09
C HIS A 207 14.65 2.54 10.74
N LEU A 208 14.38 3.59 9.97
CA LEU A 208 13.90 4.91 10.42
C LEU A 208 12.55 5.29 9.81
N VAL A 209 12.16 4.64 8.71
CA VAL A 209 10.88 4.92 8.06
C VAL A 209 9.70 4.46 8.92
N VAL A 210 8.65 5.23 8.88
CA VAL A 210 7.35 4.87 9.45
C VAL A 210 6.45 4.41 8.30
N ARG A 211 5.86 3.22 8.45
CA ARG A 211 4.90 2.63 7.51
C ARG A 211 3.52 2.64 8.13
N ILE A 212 2.56 3.16 7.41
CA ILE A 212 1.15 3.19 7.81
C ILE A 212 0.37 2.43 6.74
N TYR A 213 -0.48 1.52 7.18
CA TYR A 213 -1.32 0.72 6.31
C TYR A 213 -2.78 1.15 6.50
N SER A 214 -3.50 1.25 5.40
CA SER A 214 -4.91 1.64 5.39
C SER A 214 -5.72 0.81 4.40
N GLU A 215 -7.03 0.76 4.65
CA GLU A 215 -8.02 0.13 3.77
C GLU A 215 -7.68 -1.32 3.39
N PRO A 216 -7.46 -2.22 4.37
CA PRO A 216 -7.28 -3.62 4.05
C PRO A 216 -8.53 -4.18 3.39
N HIS A 217 -8.38 -4.77 2.20
CA HIS A 217 -9.49 -5.27 1.39
C HIS A 217 -9.13 -6.55 0.65
N TRP A 218 -10.14 -7.38 0.42
CA TRP A 218 -9.99 -8.59 -0.37
C TRP A 218 -9.84 -8.28 -1.87
N GLN A 219 -8.98 -9.02 -2.53
CA GLN A 219 -8.81 -8.98 -3.98
C GLN A 219 -9.02 -10.38 -4.57
N ALA A 220 -10.21 -10.64 -5.08
CA ALA A 220 -10.58 -11.95 -5.63
C ALA A 220 -9.62 -12.40 -6.75
N LYS A 221 -9.27 -11.51 -7.71
CA LYS A 221 -8.38 -11.84 -8.82
C LYS A 221 -6.99 -12.33 -8.40
N SER A 222 -6.42 -11.78 -7.34
CA SER A 222 -5.11 -12.17 -6.82
C SER A 222 -5.19 -13.18 -5.68
N GLY A 223 -6.39 -13.41 -5.15
CA GLY A 223 -6.64 -14.34 -4.05
C GLY A 223 -5.93 -13.96 -2.75
N GLN A 224 -5.78 -12.65 -2.48
CA GLN A 224 -5.07 -12.15 -1.30
C GLN A 224 -5.69 -10.86 -0.76
N VAL A 225 -5.39 -10.54 0.48
CA VAL A 225 -5.76 -9.27 1.09
C VAL A 225 -4.69 -8.24 0.78
N ALA A 226 -5.08 -7.13 0.19
CA ALA A 226 -4.22 -5.98 -0.08
C ALA A 226 -4.56 -4.83 0.86
N ALA A 227 -3.58 -3.95 1.07
CA ALA A 227 -3.76 -2.67 1.74
C ALA A 227 -2.94 -1.59 1.02
N PHE A 228 -3.22 -0.33 1.34
CA PHE A 228 -2.41 0.79 0.90
C PHE A 228 -1.37 1.12 1.97
N GLU A 229 -0.10 1.17 1.54
CA GLU A 229 1.03 1.54 2.38
C GLU A 229 1.44 2.98 2.10
N LYS A 230 1.55 3.78 3.15
CA LYS A 230 2.20 5.10 3.15
C LYS A 230 3.52 4.99 3.87
N VAL A 231 4.60 5.52 3.27
CA VAL A 231 5.94 5.50 3.86
C VAL A 231 6.41 6.93 4.11
N THR A 232 6.82 7.22 5.33
CA THR A 232 7.36 8.53 5.70
C THR A 232 8.72 8.39 6.38
N LEU A 233 9.60 9.38 6.19
CA LEU A 233 10.87 9.50 6.88
C LEU A 233 10.99 10.90 7.47
N PHE A 234 11.13 11.00 8.79
CA PHE A 234 11.19 12.27 9.52
C PHE A 234 10.08 13.28 9.15
N GLY A 235 8.88 12.79 8.84
CA GLY A 235 7.73 13.59 8.42
C GLY A 235 7.64 13.89 6.92
N VAL A 236 8.66 13.55 6.12
CA VAL A 236 8.62 13.65 4.66
C VAL A 236 7.98 12.39 4.07
N THR A 237 6.96 12.54 3.24
CA THR A 237 6.29 11.42 2.58
C THR A 237 7.11 10.93 1.40
N LEU A 238 7.73 9.74 1.53
CA LEU A 238 8.49 9.08 0.46
C LEU A 238 7.56 8.37 -0.53
N VAL A 239 6.54 7.70 -0.01
CA VAL A 239 5.50 7.00 -0.76
C VAL A 239 4.15 7.42 -0.19
N ALA A 240 3.32 8.06 -1.01
CA ALA A 240 2.00 8.52 -0.58
C ALA A 240 1.01 7.35 -0.49
N GLN A 241 1.03 6.46 -1.48
CA GLN A 241 0.14 5.32 -1.56
C GLN A 241 0.76 4.24 -2.46
N ARG A 242 0.99 3.06 -1.89
CA ARG A 242 1.49 1.88 -2.60
C ARG A 242 0.66 0.67 -2.17
N ARG A 243 0.16 -0.08 -3.13
CA ARG A 243 -0.55 -1.32 -2.84
C ARG A 243 0.44 -2.41 -2.44
N VAL A 244 0.14 -3.08 -1.32
CA VAL A 244 0.97 -4.16 -0.77
C VAL A 244 0.12 -5.37 -0.41
N ASN A 245 0.74 -6.55 -0.37
CA ASN A 245 0.12 -7.73 0.22
C ASN A 245 0.09 -7.57 1.76
N TYR A 246 -1.11 -7.48 2.32
CA TYR A 246 -1.31 -7.20 3.73
C TYR A 246 -1.21 -8.46 4.63
N GLY A 247 -1.41 -9.62 4.05
CA GLY A 247 -1.39 -10.89 4.80
C GLY A 247 -0.17 -11.10 5.71
N PRO A 248 1.08 -10.96 5.20
CA PRO A 248 2.28 -11.08 6.01
C PRO A 248 2.48 -9.96 7.04
N ILE A 249 1.83 -8.81 6.85
CA ILE A 249 1.98 -7.62 7.70
C ILE A 249 1.11 -7.75 8.95
N ASN A 250 -0.17 -8.07 8.77
CA ASN A 250 -1.12 -8.32 9.86
C ASN A 250 -1.97 -9.55 9.52
N PRO A 251 -1.50 -10.76 9.83
CA PRO A 251 -2.19 -12.00 9.49
C PRO A 251 -3.58 -12.13 10.12
N ALA A 252 -3.78 -11.59 11.33
CA ALA A 252 -5.05 -11.67 12.04
C ALA A 252 -6.15 -10.86 11.34
N GLU A 253 -5.89 -9.60 11.06
CA GLU A 253 -6.82 -8.71 10.35
C GLU A 253 -7.02 -9.16 8.90
N ALA A 254 -5.96 -9.59 8.21
CA ALA A 254 -6.07 -10.13 6.86
C ALA A 254 -6.96 -11.39 6.81
N ARG A 255 -6.88 -12.27 7.83
CA ARG A 255 -7.77 -13.42 7.94
C ARG A 255 -9.22 -13.00 8.10
N GLU A 256 -9.50 -12.01 8.95
CA GLU A 256 -10.85 -11.49 9.13
C GLU A 256 -11.41 -10.94 7.82
N VAL A 257 -10.64 -10.09 7.12
CA VAL A 257 -11.02 -9.54 5.81
C VAL A 257 -11.27 -10.66 4.79
N PHE A 258 -10.40 -11.67 4.73
CA PHE A 258 -10.57 -12.82 3.84
C PHE A 258 -11.87 -13.59 4.16
N LEU A 259 -12.12 -13.93 5.42
CA LEU A 259 -13.32 -14.67 5.80
C LEU A 259 -14.59 -13.88 5.50
N ARG A 260 -14.62 -12.58 5.86
CA ARG A 260 -15.79 -11.72 5.66
C ARG A 260 -16.06 -11.45 4.18
N ALA A 261 -15.08 -10.99 3.44
CA ALA A 261 -15.28 -10.60 2.04
C ALA A 261 -15.38 -11.81 1.10
N ALA A 262 -14.46 -12.77 1.21
CA ALA A 262 -14.40 -13.90 0.31
C ALA A 262 -15.47 -14.96 0.63
N LEU A 263 -15.55 -15.44 1.89
CA LEU A 263 -16.42 -16.58 2.22
C LEU A 263 -17.82 -16.17 2.63
N VAL A 264 -17.99 -15.11 3.43
CA VAL A 264 -19.30 -14.63 3.86
C VAL A 264 -19.95 -13.79 2.76
N GLY A 265 -19.21 -12.82 2.23
CA GLY A 265 -19.69 -11.92 1.16
C GLY A 265 -19.81 -12.58 -0.21
N GLY A 266 -19.23 -13.77 -0.39
CA GLY A 266 -19.38 -14.53 -1.64
C GLY A 266 -18.40 -14.14 -2.75
N ASP A 267 -17.44 -13.23 -2.50
CA ASP A 267 -16.44 -12.80 -3.48
C ASP A 267 -15.25 -13.77 -3.54
N PHE A 268 -15.55 -15.04 -3.82
CA PHE A 268 -14.56 -16.10 -3.84
C PHE A 268 -14.78 -17.07 -4.98
N GLU A 269 -13.79 -17.19 -5.85
CA GLU A 269 -13.83 -18.14 -6.97
C GLU A 269 -13.15 -19.47 -6.54
N THR A 270 -13.95 -20.49 -6.29
CA THR A 270 -13.46 -21.82 -5.99
C THR A 270 -14.35 -22.89 -6.60
N ARG A 271 -13.74 -24.03 -6.95
CA ARG A 271 -14.46 -25.24 -7.41
C ARG A 271 -14.71 -26.24 -6.27
N ALA A 272 -14.43 -25.87 -5.04
CA ALA A 272 -14.60 -26.77 -3.88
C ALA A 272 -16.09 -27.12 -3.69
N PRO A 273 -16.43 -28.40 -3.44
CA PRO A 273 -17.82 -28.86 -3.36
C PRO A 273 -18.66 -28.16 -2.28
N PHE A 274 -18.05 -27.80 -1.13
CA PHE A 274 -18.72 -27.07 -0.06
C PHE A 274 -19.27 -25.72 -0.51
N TRP A 275 -18.53 -25.04 -1.40
CA TRP A 275 -18.89 -23.69 -1.84
C TRP A 275 -20.23 -23.67 -2.55
N ARG A 276 -20.36 -24.52 -3.58
CA ARG A 276 -21.61 -24.66 -4.32
C ARG A 276 -22.77 -25.07 -3.40
N HIS A 277 -22.54 -26.07 -2.55
CA HIS A 277 -23.53 -26.53 -1.58
C HIS A 277 -24.01 -25.41 -0.67
N ASN A 278 -23.10 -24.61 -0.12
CA ASN A 278 -23.45 -23.51 0.79
C ASN A 278 -24.17 -22.39 0.08
N GLN A 279 -23.81 -22.06 -1.16
CA GLN A 279 -24.50 -21.06 -1.96
C GLN A 279 -25.93 -21.50 -2.31
N GLU A 280 -26.08 -22.76 -2.73
CA GLU A 280 -27.43 -23.33 -3.00
C GLU A 280 -28.30 -23.33 -1.74
N LEU A 281 -27.71 -23.66 -0.60
CA LEU A 281 -28.44 -23.70 0.67
C LEU A 281 -28.82 -22.29 1.15
N ARG A 282 -27.94 -21.31 0.99
CA ARG A 282 -28.23 -19.89 1.31
C ARG A 282 -29.34 -19.35 0.42
N ALA A 283 -29.26 -19.57 -0.89
CA ALA A 283 -30.30 -19.17 -1.83
C ALA A 283 -31.66 -19.80 -1.50
N TYR A 284 -31.65 -21.05 -1.03
CA TYR A 284 -32.89 -21.71 -0.60
C TYR A 284 -33.49 -21.03 0.64
N VAL A 285 -32.69 -20.66 1.65
CA VAL A 285 -33.19 -19.96 2.85
C VAL A 285 -33.68 -18.55 2.49
N GLU A 286 -32.98 -17.83 1.63
CA GLU A 286 -33.43 -16.52 1.10
C GLU A 286 -34.76 -16.63 0.33
N HIS A 287 -34.94 -17.72 -0.41
CA HIS A 287 -36.22 -18.01 -1.06
C HIS A 287 -37.37 -18.28 -0.06
N LEU A 288 -37.06 -18.95 1.08
CA LEU A 288 -38.05 -19.14 2.15
C LEU A 288 -38.42 -17.79 2.79
N GLU A 289 -37.49 -16.88 3.01
CA GLU A 289 -37.77 -15.51 3.49
C GLU A 289 -38.70 -14.75 2.52
N THR A 290 -38.41 -14.84 1.24
CA THR A 290 -39.23 -14.21 0.19
C THR A 290 -40.65 -14.77 0.17
N LYS A 291 -40.80 -16.09 0.25
CA LYS A 291 -42.10 -16.76 0.28
C LYS A 291 -42.94 -16.39 1.50
N SER A 292 -42.33 -16.36 2.65
CA SER A 292 -43.02 -16.07 3.92
C SER A 292 -43.16 -14.58 4.22
N ARG A 293 -42.59 -13.71 3.37
CA ARG A 293 -42.50 -12.26 3.58
C ARG A 293 -41.84 -11.87 4.92
N ARG A 294 -40.87 -12.67 5.35
CA ARG A 294 -40.13 -12.49 6.60
C ARG A 294 -38.66 -12.31 6.30
N ARG A 295 -37.98 -11.43 7.04
CA ARG A 295 -36.53 -11.17 6.93
C ARG A 295 -35.73 -11.66 8.17
N ASP A 296 -36.33 -12.52 8.98
CA ASP A 296 -35.75 -12.99 10.25
C ASP A 296 -35.43 -14.50 10.27
N ILE A 297 -35.47 -15.15 9.11
CA ILE A 297 -35.22 -16.58 8.96
C ILE A 297 -33.74 -16.87 8.76
N LEU A 298 -33.09 -16.15 7.85
CA LEU A 298 -31.65 -16.27 7.62
C LEU A 298 -30.88 -15.70 8.79
N VAL A 299 -29.80 -16.39 9.21
CA VAL A 299 -28.85 -15.84 10.18
C VAL A 299 -28.12 -14.64 9.59
N ASP A 300 -27.64 -13.76 10.48
CA ASP A 300 -26.81 -12.63 10.03
C ASP A 300 -25.41 -13.10 9.55
N GLU A 301 -24.74 -12.20 8.88
CA GLU A 301 -23.36 -12.45 8.38
C GLU A 301 -22.40 -12.83 9.50
N GLU A 302 -22.65 -12.36 10.74
CA GLU A 302 -21.80 -12.67 11.89
C GLU A 302 -21.86 -14.15 12.28
N ALA A 303 -23.05 -14.76 12.19
CA ALA A 303 -23.19 -16.20 12.43
C ALA A 303 -22.49 -17.02 11.32
N ILE A 304 -22.59 -16.60 10.06
CA ILE A 304 -21.85 -17.24 8.95
C ILE A 304 -20.33 -17.06 9.13
N TYR A 305 -19.89 -15.87 9.54
CA TYR A 305 -18.50 -15.62 9.87
C TYR A 305 -18.03 -16.55 11.00
N ALA A 306 -18.77 -16.64 12.09
CA ALA A 306 -18.44 -17.50 13.22
C ALA A 306 -18.33 -18.99 12.81
N PHE A 307 -19.19 -19.45 11.90
CA PHE A 307 -19.13 -20.81 11.33
C PHE A 307 -17.78 -21.07 10.66
N TYR A 308 -17.32 -20.16 9.78
CA TYR A 308 -16.04 -20.29 9.10
C TYR A 308 -14.86 -20.08 10.05
N ALA A 309 -14.93 -19.05 10.91
CA ALA A 309 -13.87 -18.69 11.84
C ALA A 309 -13.55 -19.81 12.84
N GLY A 310 -14.57 -20.57 13.26
CA GLY A 310 -14.40 -21.70 14.18
C GLY A 310 -13.83 -22.98 13.52
N ARG A 311 -13.80 -23.05 12.19
CA ARG A 311 -13.37 -24.26 11.44
C ARG A 311 -12.09 -24.06 10.65
N ILE A 312 -11.81 -22.82 10.22
CA ILE A 312 -10.61 -22.46 9.44
C ILE A 312 -9.53 -22.01 10.41
N PRO A 313 -8.34 -22.62 10.41
CA PRO A 313 -7.25 -22.27 11.34
C PRO A 313 -6.77 -20.83 11.20
N GLU A 314 -6.15 -20.33 12.25
CA GLU A 314 -5.37 -19.10 12.21
C GLU A 314 -4.25 -19.18 11.16
N GLY A 315 -3.89 -18.03 10.57
CA GLY A 315 -2.86 -17.98 9.52
C GLY A 315 -3.35 -18.27 8.09
N ILE A 316 -4.63 -18.62 7.90
CA ILE A 316 -5.25 -18.74 6.57
C ILE A 316 -5.89 -17.41 6.18
N TYR A 317 -5.20 -16.64 5.35
CA TYR A 317 -5.62 -15.30 4.91
C TYR A 317 -5.49 -15.07 3.39
N SER A 318 -5.38 -16.15 2.62
CA SER A 318 -5.31 -16.08 1.16
C SER A 318 -5.94 -17.30 0.52
N ALA A 319 -6.39 -17.17 -0.74
CA ALA A 319 -6.96 -18.29 -1.50
C ALA A 319 -5.98 -19.47 -1.59
N ALA A 320 -4.71 -19.21 -1.88
CA ALA A 320 -3.70 -20.27 -2.02
C ALA A 320 -3.47 -21.04 -0.71
N ALA A 321 -3.40 -20.32 0.42
CA ALA A 321 -3.27 -20.95 1.75
C ALA A 321 -4.53 -21.74 2.10
N PHE A 322 -5.71 -21.18 1.81
CA PHE A 322 -7.00 -21.82 2.03
C PHE A 322 -7.14 -23.10 1.20
N ASP A 323 -6.85 -23.09 -0.09
CA ASP A 323 -6.93 -24.25 -0.95
C ASP A 323 -5.96 -25.36 -0.55
N LYS A 324 -4.75 -24.98 -0.13
CA LYS A 324 -3.77 -25.95 0.39
C LYS A 324 -4.27 -26.62 1.66
N TRP A 325 -4.77 -25.86 2.61
CA TRP A 325 -5.33 -26.35 3.86
C TRP A 325 -6.58 -27.20 3.60
N LEU A 326 -7.52 -26.71 2.80
CA LEU A 326 -8.78 -27.39 2.51
C LEU A 326 -8.57 -28.79 1.93
N ARG A 327 -7.63 -28.95 1.00
CA ARG A 327 -7.25 -30.25 0.43
C ARG A 327 -6.78 -31.26 1.49
N GLN A 328 -6.13 -30.78 2.54
CA GLN A 328 -5.70 -31.64 3.66
C GLN A 328 -6.85 -31.93 4.61
N ALA A 329 -7.60 -30.92 5.00
CA ALA A 329 -8.72 -31.04 5.93
C ALA A 329 -9.84 -31.95 5.40
N THR A 330 -10.15 -31.86 4.10
CA THR A 330 -11.20 -32.68 3.47
C THR A 330 -10.86 -34.17 3.34
N ARG A 331 -9.58 -34.54 3.49
CA ARG A 331 -9.19 -35.97 3.53
C ARG A 331 -9.70 -36.66 4.81
N THR A 332 -9.71 -35.94 5.92
CA THR A 332 -10.17 -36.46 7.22
C THR A 332 -11.61 -36.09 7.50
N GLN A 333 -12.05 -34.93 7.07
CA GLN A 333 -13.40 -34.39 7.29
C GLN A 333 -13.99 -33.83 5.99
N PRO A 334 -14.52 -34.70 5.11
CA PRO A 334 -15.00 -34.26 3.77
C PRO A 334 -16.08 -33.18 3.80
N LYS A 335 -16.87 -33.12 4.88
CA LYS A 335 -17.99 -32.17 5.04
C LYS A 335 -17.68 -31.02 6.04
N LEU A 336 -16.42 -30.76 6.40
CA LEU A 336 -16.03 -29.80 7.43
C LEU A 336 -16.66 -28.39 7.20
N LEU A 337 -16.66 -27.92 5.96
CA LEU A 337 -17.18 -26.59 5.60
C LEU A 337 -18.58 -26.63 4.96
N HIS A 338 -19.25 -27.78 4.89
CA HIS A 338 -20.63 -27.85 4.43
C HIS A 338 -21.57 -27.38 5.54
N MET A 339 -22.33 -26.33 5.29
CA MET A 339 -23.35 -25.83 6.21
C MET A 339 -24.57 -26.74 6.21
N ARG A 340 -25.28 -26.78 7.31
CA ARG A 340 -26.61 -27.38 7.45
C ARG A 340 -27.65 -26.25 7.51
N MET A 341 -28.91 -26.62 7.33
CA MET A 341 -30.02 -25.69 7.52
C MET A 341 -29.98 -24.98 8.88
N THR A 342 -29.65 -25.73 9.94
CA THR A 342 -29.51 -25.22 11.30
C THR A 342 -28.38 -24.20 11.48
N ASP A 343 -27.38 -24.19 10.60
CA ASP A 343 -26.29 -23.21 10.62
C ASP A 343 -26.68 -21.90 9.93
N LEU A 344 -27.73 -21.90 9.07
CA LEU A 344 -28.19 -20.77 8.31
C LEU A 344 -29.54 -20.20 8.75
N MET A 345 -30.26 -20.88 9.63
CA MET A 345 -31.60 -20.45 10.08
C MET A 345 -31.62 -20.07 11.55
N ARG A 346 -32.15 -18.89 11.87
CA ARG A 346 -32.39 -18.43 13.25
C ARG A 346 -33.59 -19.12 13.90
N ARG A 347 -34.60 -19.49 13.08
CA ARG A 347 -35.80 -20.15 13.51
C ARG A 347 -36.11 -21.30 12.59
N GLU A 348 -36.71 -22.35 13.12
CA GLU A 348 -37.26 -23.44 12.29
C GLU A 348 -38.36 -22.89 11.38
N ALA A 349 -38.16 -23.01 10.08
CA ALA A 349 -39.13 -22.67 9.09
C ALA A 349 -40.13 -23.85 8.88
N ALA A 350 -40.45 -24.59 9.94
CA ALA A 350 -41.34 -25.73 9.89
C ALA A 350 -42.73 -25.40 9.35
N GLU A 351 -43.15 -24.13 9.47
CA GLU A 351 -44.41 -23.65 8.97
C GLU A 351 -44.41 -23.27 7.47
N ILE A 352 -43.23 -23.20 6.81
CA ILE A 352 -43.10 -22.86 5.40
C ILE A 352 -43.08 -24.16 4.59
N THR A 353 -44.20 -24.79 4.50
CA THR A 353 -44.38 -26.02 3.71
C THR A 353 -44.88 -25.71 2.30
N LYS A 354 -44.73 -26.65 1.36
CA LYS A 354 -45.24 -26.51 0.00
C LYS A 354 -46.79 -26.38 -0.07
N GLU A 355 -47.47 -26.90 0.95
CA GLU A 355 -48.90 -26.79 1.07
C GLU A 355 -49.35 -25.37 1.46
N ARG A 356 -48.58 -24.71 2.35
CA ARG A 356 -48.84 -23.33 2.78
C ARG A 356 -48.30 -22.29 1.77
N PHE A 357 -47.17 -22.58 1.12
CA PHE A 357 -46.48 -21.70 0.16
C PHE A 357 -46.15 -22.49 -1.12
N PRO A 358 -47.14 -22.77 -1.98
CA PRO A 358 -46.95 -23.60 -3.17
C PRO A 358 -46.04 -22.92 -4.21
N ASP A 359 -45.26 -23.74 -4.93
CA ASP A 359 -44.40 -23.28 -6.05
C ASP A 359 -45.21 -23.14 -7.35
N ALA A 360 -46.37 -23.75 -7.42
CA ALA A 360 -47.23 -23.71 -8.60
C ALA A 360 -48.71 -23.86 -8.24
N LEU A 361 -49.57 -23.27 -9.04
CA LEU A 361 -51.01 -23.46 -9.01
C LEU A 361 -51.43 -24.53 -10.05
N GLN A 362 -52.14 -25.55 -9.62
CA GLN A 362 -52.70 -26.55 -10.53
C GLN A 362 -53.97 -26.02 -11.20
N VAL A 363 -53.98 -25.98 -12.54
CA VAL A 363 -55.14 -25.60 -13.35
C VAL A 363 -55.36 -26.69 -14.39
N GLY A 364 -56.36 -27.55 -14.14
CA GLY A 364 -56.56 -28.75 -14.96
C GLY A 364 -55.34 -29.70 -14.89
N ALA A 365 -54.76 -30.01 -16.03
CA ALA A 365 -53.58 -30.85 -16.13
C ALA A 365 -52.25 -30.05 -16.08
N SER A 366 -52.31 -28.71 -16.01
CA SER A 366 -51.12 -27.84 -16.08
C SER A 366 -50.78 -27.27 -14.70
N ALA A 367 -49.51 -27.27 -14.37
CA ALA A 367 -48.96 -26.60 -13.20
C ALA A 367 -48.40 -25.20 -13.62
N LEU A 368 -49.04 -24.14 -13.16
CA LEU A 368 -48.66 -22.76 -13.44
C LEU A 368 -47.72 -22.25 -12.36
N PRO A 369 -46.49 -21.78 -12.69
CA PRO A 369 -45.51 -21.36 -11.69
C PRO A 369 -45.93 -20.09 -10.94
N LEU A 370 -45.63 -20.06 -9.65
CA LEU A 370 -45.82 -18.94 -8.74
C LEU A 370 -44.48 -18.31 -8.43
N GLU A 371 -44.32 -17.03 -8.75
CA GLU A 371 -43.14 -16.24 -8.43
C GLU A 371 -43.41 -15.34 -7.22
N TYR A 372 -42.60 -15.49 -6.20
CA TYR A 372 -42.70 -14.72 -4.97
C TYR A 372 -41.67 -13.59 -4.98
N HIS A 373 -42.13 -12.35 -4.76
CA HIS A 373 -41.29 -11.18 -4.59
C HIS A 373 -41.59 -10.49 -3.27
N PHE A 374 -40.57 -10.18 -2.50
CA PHE A 374 -40.70 -9.43 -1.26
C PHE A 374 -39.85 -8.17 -1.32
N ASP A 375 -40.41 -7.12 -1.88
CA ASP A 375 -39.81 -5.79 -2.01
C ASP A 375 -40.92 -4.73 -1.78
N PRO A 376 -41.22 -4.41 -0.51
CA PRO A 376 -42.26 -3.46 -0.15
C PRO A 376 -42.04 -2.11 -0.82
N GLY A 377 -43.03 -1.68 -1.62
CA GLY A 377 -43.00 -0.44 -2.40
C GLY A 377 -42.71 -0.66 -3.89
N SER A 378 -42.31 -1.83 -4.32
CA SER A 378 -42.17 -2.21 -5.72
C SER A 378 -43.55 -2.60 -6.31
N ALA A 379 -43.78 -2.30 -7.60
CA ALA A 379 -44.98 -2.75 -8.32
C ALA A 379 -45.05 -4.28 -8.48
N ALA A 380 -43.92 -4.97 -8.34
CA ALA A 380 -43.81 -6.43 -8.43
C ALA A 380 -43.89 -7.11 -7.04
N ASP A 381 -44.06 -6.35 -5.94
CA ASP A 381 -44.14 -6.93 -4.59
C ASP A 381 -45.36 -7.82 -4.44
N GLY A 382 -45.17 -9.05 -3.98
CA GLY A 382 -46.25 -10.01 -3.78
C GLY A 382 -46.00 -11.35 -4.46
N VAL A 383 -47.10 -11.99 -4.90
CA VAL A 383 -47.07 -13.29 -5.60
C VAL A 383 -47.61 -13.11 -7.01
N THR A 384 -46.77 -13.47 -7.98
CA THR A 384 -47.15 -13.39 -9.40
C THR A 384 -47.41 -14.78 -9.94
N LEU A 385 -48.59 -15.00 -10.51
CA LEU A 385 -48.93 -16.21 -11.24
C LEU A 385 -48.54 -16.03 -12.72
N VAL A 386 -47.67 -16.87 -13.23
CA VAL A 386 -47.29 -16.86 -14.65
C VAL A 386 -48.25 -17.75 -15.45
N VAL A 387 -49.11 -17.10 -16.24
CA VAL A 387 -50.15 -17.81 -17.01
C VAL A 387 -49.86 -17.76 -18.50
N PRO A 388 -49.62 -18.91 -19.17
CA PRO A 388 -49.55 -18.98 -20.63
C PRO A 388 -50.86 -18.49 -21.26
N LEU A 389 -50.78 -17.73 -22.37
CA LEU A 389 -51.92 -17.10 -23.02
C LEU A 389 -53.09 -18.06 -23.31
N PRO A 390 -52.90 -19.32 -23.76
CA PRO A 390 -53.99 -20.27 -23.99
C PRO A 390 -54.76 -20.69 -22.74
N LEU A 391 -54.18 -20.51 -21.54
CA LEU A 391 -54.77 -20.94 -20.28
C LEU A 391 -55.41 -19.78 -19.49
N ILE A 392 -55.33 -18.55 -20.00
CA ILE A 392 -55.77 -17.36 -19.26
C ILE A 392 -57.26 -17.41 -18.88
N ASN A 393 -58.10 -17.96 -19.74
CA ASN A 393 -59.53 -18.10 -19.49
C ASN A 393 -59.89 -19.24 -18.52
N GLN A 394 -58.94 -20.07 -18.12
CA GLN A 394 -59.13 -21.17 -17.16
C GLN A 394 -58.73 -20.80 -15.73
N VAL A 395 -58.18 -19.60 -15.54
CA VAL A 395 -57.82 -19.08 -14.23
C VAL A 395 -58.86 -18.05 -13.80
N SER A 396 -59.63 -18.37 -12.76
CA SER A 396 -60.60 -17.38 -12.23
C SER A 396 -59.92 -16.39 -11.30
N PRO A 397 -60.31 -15.10 -11.28
CA PRO A 397 -59.78 -14.09 -10.38
C PRO A 397 -59.83 -14.48 -8.89
N GLU A 398 -60.93 -15.14 -8.47
CA GLU A 398 -61.14 -15.56 -7.08
C GLU A 398 -60.08 -16.57 -6.64
N ARG A 399 -59.59 -17.46 -7.53
CA ARG A 399 -58.46 -18.35 -7.25
C ARG A 399 -57.17 -17.61 -7.01
N GLY A 400 -56.96 -16.47 -7.70
CA GLY A 400 -55.79 -15.61 -7.50
C GLY A 400 -55.78 -14.91 -6.14
N GLU A 401 -56.96 -14.56 -5.61
CA GLU A 401 -57.07 -13.88 -4.32
C GLU A 401 -56.68 -14.73 -3.12
N TRP A 402 -56.89 -16.05 -3.17
CA TRP A 402 -56.65 -17.00 -2.07
C TRP A 402 -55.50 -17.98 -2.38
N LEU A 403 -54.60 -17.54 -3.23
CA LEU A 403 -53.58 -18.38 -3.87
C LEU A 403 -52.58 -19.01 -2.91
N VAL A 404 -52.21 -18.30 -1.83
CA VAL A 404 -51.14 -18.71 -0.88
C VAL A 404 -51.74 -18.87 0.52
N PRO A 405 -52.08 -20.11 0.94
CA PRO A 405 -52.64 -20.35 2.28
C PRO A 405 -51.79 -19.81 3.43
N GLY A 406 -50.47 -19.78 3.29
CA GLY A 406 -49.54 -19.28 4.33
C GLY A 406 -49.64 -17.79 4.57
N LEU A 407 -50.13 -16.98 3.63
CA LEU A 407 -50.32 -15.53 3.77
C LEU A 407 -51.75 -15.13 4.14
N LEU A 408 -52.64 -16.12 4.29
CA LEU A 408 -54.08 -15.87 4.49
C LEU A 408 -54.35 -15.14 5.79
N GLU A 409 -53.71 -15.57 6.87
CA GLU A 409 -53.89 -15.00 8.21
C GLU A 409 -53.50 -13.51 8.24
N GLU A 410 -52.30 -13.19 7.78
CA GLU A 410 -51.80 -11.82 7.71
C GLU A 410 -52.70 -10.95 6.82
N ARG A 411 -53.15 -11.47 5.70
CA ARG A 411 -54.06 -10.78 4.77
C ARG A 411 -55.42 -10.51 5.43
N VAL A 412 -56.00 -11.48 6.12
CA VAL A 412 -57.28 -11.31 6.86
C VAL A 412 -57.10 -10.25 7.96
N VAL A 413 -56.02 -10.32 8.75
CA VAL A 413 -55.72 -9.31 9.78
C VAL A 413 -55.57 -7.91 9.16
N ALA A 414 -54.86 -7.78 8.04
CA ALA A 414 -54.67 -6.50 7.36
C ALA A 414 -56.03 -5.95 6.85
N LEU A 415 -56.89 -6.81 6.27
CA LEU A 415 -58.23 -6.43 5.83
C LEU A 415 -59.10 -5.99 7.01
N LEU A 416 -59.11 -6.73 8.14
CA LEU A 416 -59.85 -6.36 9.34
C LEU A 416 -59.35 -5.02 9.94
N ARG A 417 -58.04 -4.77 9.93
CA ARG A 417 -57.47 -3.49 10.39
C ARG A 417 -57.85 -2.33 9.47
N GLY A 418 -58.03 -2.55 8.16
CA GLY A 418 -58.45 -1.57 7.16
C GLY A 418 -59.96 -1.24 7.22
N LEU A 419 -60.80 -2.00 7.93
CA LEU A 419 -62.22 -1.73 8.04
C LEU A 419 -62.51 -0.41 8.76
N PRO A 420 -63.59 0.31 8.37
CA PRO A 420 -64.10 1.47 9.11
C PRO A 420 -64.34 1.14 10.58
N LYS A 421 -64.07 2.08 11.48
CA LYS A 421 -64.11 1.90 12.95
C LYS A 421 -65.42 1.28 13.46
N ALA A 422 -66.51 1.62 12.82
CA ALA A 422 -67.86 1.09 13.20
C ALA A 422 -67.94 -0.43 12.98
N VAL A 423 -67.47 -0.93 11.86
CA VAL A 423 -67.47 -2.36 11.51
C VAL A 423 -66.35 -3.12 12.27
N ARG A 424 -65.18 -2.54 12.41
CA ARG A 424 -64.04 -3.15 13.10
C ARG A 424 -64.31 -3.48 14.55
N LYS A 425 -65.18 -2.72 15.24
CA LYS A 425 -65.57 -3.00 16.63
C LYS A 425 -66.19 -4.38 16.85
N ALA A 426 -66.78 -4.97 15.83
CA ALA A 426 -67.41 -6.30 15.90
C ALA A 426 -66.35 -7.43 15.88
N PHE A 427 -65.08 -7.13 15.53
CA PHE A 427 -64.02 -8.11 15.40
C PHE A 427 -62.88 -7.92 16.43
N VAL A 428 -63.15 -7.23 17.55
CA VAL A 428 -62.20 -7.03 18.64
C VAL A 428 -62.24 -8.19 19.64
N PRO A 429 -61.07 -8.76 20.08
CA PRO A 429 -59.70 -8.35 19.73
C PRO A 429 -59.23 -8.91 18.39
N ILE A 430 -58.62 -8.06 17.54
CA ILE A 430 -57.92 -8.48 16.37
C ILE A 430 -56.51 -8.91 16.82
N PRO A 431 -56.03 -10.13 16.48
CA PRO A 431 -54.72 -10.58 16.84
C PRO A 431 -53.60 -9.63 16.38
N ASP A 432 -52.54 -9.49 17.20
CA ASP A 432 -51.29 -8.87 16.76
C ASP A 432 -50.46 -9.95 16.07
N THR A 433 -50.21 -9.74 14.76
CA THR A 433 -49.37 -10.60 13.96
C THR A 433 -47.94 -10.14 14.05
#